data_f7f7c1a211de09339ac9f47116689d0c
#
_entry.id   f7f7c1a211de09339ac9f47116689d0c
#
_cell.length_a   1.000
_cell.length_b   1.000
_cell.length_c   1.000
_cell.angle_alpha   90.00
_cell.angle_beta   90.00
_cell.angle_gamma   90.00
#
_symmetry.space_group_name_H-M   'P 1'
#
loop_
_entity.id
_entity.type
_entity.pdbx_description
1 polymer ?
#
loop_
_entity_poly.entity_id
_entity_poly.type
_entity_poly.pdbx_seq_one_letter_code
_entity_poly.pdbx_strand_id
1 'polypeptide(L)'
;MNLVSVKMLRSDDIDPARDSKHGATEFYIVYRHLLSLGKVFDTPLAAGPIRDVALTAGFDWNSKDNRFAPRKRVLVLGPTLRFKIAPPGFLDVSLLMAKEWNHCGLPPCKAPGNEDYIGFDAYPMLHAAWRVPFALGGVPVRFEGFFAHAFRRGEDYTGRPVGEEFLMRTALMADVGAAAGSTPNRFFMGVGYELWRNKFGNQDMPGVDTNTPTLHARWHF
;
A
#
# COMPACT_ATOMS: atom_id res chain seq x y z
N MET A 1 -15.97 -1.89 -6.81
CA MET A 1 -15.02 -0.74 -6.88
C MET A 1 -13.66 -1.28 -7.21
N ASN A 2 -12.97 -0.68 -8.17
CA ASN A 2 -11.61 -1.05 -8.53
C ASN A 2 -10.66 0.06 -8.11
N LEU A 3 -9.55 -0.29 -7.50
CA LEU A 3 -8.44 0.60 -7.22
C LEU A 3 -7.20 0.05 -7.95
N VAL A 4 -6.61 0.88 -8.79
CA VAL A 4 -5.31 0.61 -9.41
C VAL A 4 -4.36 1.72 -8.98
N SER A 5 -3.23 1.37 -8.44
CA SER A 5 -2.15 2.30 -8.14
C SER A 5 -0.89 1.85 -8.88
N VAL A 6 -0.34 2.76 -9.65
CA VAL A 6 0.94 2.56 -10.35
C VAL A 6 1.92 3.56 -9.78
N LYS A 7 3.09 3.09 -9.40
CA LYS A 7 4.16 3.94 -8.86
C LYS A 7 5.45 3.64 -9.62
N MET A 8 6.14 4.69 -10.00
CA MET A 8 7.52 4.65 -10.44
C MET A 8 8.37 5.27 -9.34
N LEU A 9 9.29 4.51 -8.80
CA LEU A 9 10.18 4.94 -7.74
C LEU A 9 11.60 4.85 -8.27
N ARG A 10 12.38 5.90 -8.11
CA ARG A 10 13.81 5.89 -8.33
C ARG A 10 14.48 6.13 -6.98
N SER A 11 15.45 5.30 -6.66
CA SER A 11 16.32 5.50 -5.52
C SER A 11 17.74 5.48 -6.00
N ASP A 12 18.47 6.52 -5.69
CA ASP A 12 19.89 6.62 -6.01
C ASP A 12 20.76 6.00 -4.91
N ASP A 13 20.13 5.66 -3.75
CA ASP A 13 20.80 5.11 -2.57
C ASP A 13 19.93 4.04 -1.90
N ILE A 14 19.91 2.85 -2.49
CA ILE A 14 19.07 1.74 -1.98
C ILE A 14 19.81 0.94 -0.92
N ASP A 15 21.12 0.89 -0.94
CA ASP A 15 21.93 0.13 -0.01
C ASP A 15 23.28 0.84 0.21
N PRO A 16 23.42 1.63 1.27
CA PRO A 16 24.68 2.31 1.57
C PRO A 16 25.86 1.35 1.81
N ALA A 17 25.58 0.06 2.05
CA ALA A 17 26.61 -0.97 2.22
C ALA A 17 27.05 -1.63 0.90
N ARG A 18 26.36 -1.36 -0.20
CA ARG A 18 26.63 -1.97 -1.51
C ARG A 18 26.68 -0.92 -2.60
N ASP A 19 27.84 -0.41 -2.84
CA ASP A 19 28.24 0.43 -3.97
C ASP A 19 27.12 1.26 -4.61
N SER A 20 26.94 2.47 -4.12
CA SER A 20 25.91 3.45 -4.46
C SER A 20 25.92 3.94 -5.92
N LYS A 21 26.76 3.38 -6.78
CA LYS A 21 26.91 3.82 -8.17
C LYS A 21 25.77 3.41 -9.10
N HIS A 22 24.85 2.58 -8.63
CA HIS A 22 23.75 2.06 -9.46
C HIS A 22 22.42 2.31 -8.78
N GLY A 23 21.83 3.48 -9.00
CA GLY A 23 20.44 3.75 -8.64
C GLY A 23 19.53 2.64 -9.19
N ALA A 24 18.49 2.28 -8.45
CA ALA A 24 17.49 1.33 -8.94
C ALA A 24 16.18 2.05 -9.25
N THR A 25 15.61 1.72 -10.40
CA THR A 25 14.26 2.11 -10.75
C THR A 25 13.32 0.96 -10.40
N GLU A 26 12.28 1.27 -9.65
CA GLU A 26 11.23 0.32 -9.30
C GLU A 26 9.91 0.76 -9.92
N PHE A 27 9.28 -0.18 -10.61
CA PHE A 27 7.92 -0.05 -11.08
C PHE A 27 7.03 -0.93 -10.19
N TYR A 28 6.00 -0.34 -9.59
CA TYR A 28 5.14 -1.02 -8.61
C TYR A 28 3.68 -0.84 -8.98
N ILE A 29 2.95 -1.95 -9.10
CA ILE A 29 1.51 -1.98 -9.33
C ILE A 29 0.83 -2.60 -8.12
N VAL A 30 -0.18 -1.91 -7.62
CA VAL A 30 -1.12 -2.43 -6.63
C VAL A 30 -2.51 -2.41 -7.24
N TYR A 31 -3.15 -3.56 -7.27
CA TYR A 31 -4.55 -3.68 -7.67
C TYR A 31 -5.38 -4.21 -6.51
N ARG A 32 -6.52 -3.58 -6.28
CA ARG A 32 -7.54 -4.04 -5.31
C ARG A 32 -8.92 -3.96 -5.94
N HIS A 33 -9.64 -5.05 -5.84
CA HIS A 33 -11.04 -5.14 -6.19
C HIS A 33 -11.88 -5.34 -4.94
N LEU A 34 -12.89 -4.47 -4.73
CA LEU A 34 -13.85 -4.60 -3.65
C LEU A 34 -15.20 -5.03 -4.25
N LEU A 35 -15.59 -6.25 -3.94
CA LEU A 35 -16.88 -6.82 -4.30
C LEU A 35 -17.86 -6.60 -3.14
N SER A 36 -18.82 -5.69 -3.32
CA SER A 36 -19.87 -5.43 -2.33
C SER A 36 -20.78 -6.65 -2.20
N LEU A 37 -20.83 -7.27 -1.03
CA LEU A 37 -21.68 -8.44 -0.79
C LEU A 37 -23.16 -8.03 -0.74
N GLY A 38 -23.47 -6.84 -0.23
CA GLY A 38 -24.82 -6.31 -0.27
C GLY A 38 -25.38 -6.19 -1.68
N LYS A 39 -24.52 -5.83 -2.66
CA LYS A 39 -24.93 -5.80 -4.09
C LYS A 39 -25.03 -7.18 -4.72
N VAL A 40 -24.15 -8.10 -4.33
CA VAL A 40 -24.17 -9.48 -4.86
C VAL A 40 -25.42 -10.23 -4.44
N PHE A 41 -25.84 -10.04 -3.18
CA PHE A 41 -26.99 -10.75 -2.61
C PHE A 41 -28.29 -9.94 -2.65
N ASP A 42 -28.26 -8.76 -3.28
CA ASP A 42 -29.37 -7.81 -3.33
C ASP A 42 -30.00 -7.55 -1.94
N THR A 43 -29.16 -7.51 -0.93
CA THR A 43 -29.54 -7.36 0.48
C THR A 43 -28.61 -6.36 1.16
N PRO A 44 -29.12 -5.24 1.70
CA PRO A 44 -28.28 -4.29 2.41
C PRO A 44 -27.60 -4.92 3.62
N LEU A 45 -26.27 -5.00 3.59
CA LEU A 45 -25.44 -5.46 4.71
C LEU A 45 -24.96 -4.28 5.57
N ALA A 46 -25.87 -3.33 5.81
CA ALA A 46 -25.60 -2.13 6.58
C ALA A 46 -26.09 -2.29 8.03
N ALA A 47 -25.23 -1.98 9.00
CA ALA A 47 -25.60 -2.01 10.41
C ALA A 47 -24.83 -0.92 11.19
N GLY A 48 -25.53 -0.09 11.96
CA GLY A 48 -24.92 0.99 12.73
C GLY A 48 -24.02 1.89 11.85
N PRO A 49 -22.72 2.02 12.17
CA PRO A 49 -21.76 2.82 11.39
C PRO A 49 -21.32 2.15 10.09
N ILE A 50 -21.62 0.85 9.89
CA ILE A 50 -21.23 0.09 8.71
C ILE A 50 -22.23 0.38 7.60
N ARG A 51 -21.75 0.76 6.42
CA ARG A 51 -22.57 0.95 5.21
C ARG A 51 -22.67 -0.29 4.34
N ASP A 52 -21.65 -1.17 4.40
CA ASP A 52 -21.54 -2.33 3.54
C ASP A 52 -20.45 -3.28 4.05
N VAL A 53 -20.57 -4.55 3.70
CA VAL A 53 -19.52 -5.56 3.83
C VAL A 53 -19.07 -5.95 2.43
N ALA A 54 -17.78 -6.01 2.20
CA ALA A 54 -17.21 -6.37 0.91
C ALA A 54 -16.21 -7.52 1.05
N LEU A 55 -15.96 -8.22 -0.05
CA LEU A 55 -14.81 -9.09 -0.23
C LEU A 55 -13.75 -8.31 -1.02
N THR A 56 -12.56 -8.16 -0.46
CA THR A 56 -11.42 -7.58 -1.14
C THR A 56 -10.54 -8.69 -1.69
N ALA A 57 -10.22 -8.61 -2.98
CA ALA A 57 -9.21 -9.41 -3.65
C ALA A 57 -8.24 -8.50 -4.39
N GLY A 58 -6.97 -8.89 -4.47
CA GLY A 58 -6.02 -8.06 -5.18
C GLY A 58 -4.64 -8.67 -5.29
N PHE A 59 -3.78 -7.95 -6.01
CA PHE A 59 -2.39 -8.34 -6.14
C PHE A 59 -1.47 -7.11 -6.07
N ASP A 60 -0.24 -7.35 -5.64
CA ASP A 60 0.88 -6.43 -5.75
C ASP A 60 1.94 -7.04 -6.65
N TRP A 61 2.49 -6.22 -7.51
CA TRP A 61 3.54 -6.62 -8.43
C TRP A 61 4.58 -5.52 -8.53
N ASN A 62 5.85 -5.88 -8.43
CA ASN A 62 6.92 -4.95 -8.75
C ASN A 62 7.91 -5.52 -9.77
N SER A 63 8.55 -4.63 -10.49
CA SER A 63 9.71 -4.88 -11.31
C SER A 63 10.81 -3.91 -10.91
N LYS A 64 12.04 -4.42 -10.80
CA LYS A 64 13.22 -3.63 -10.47
C LYS A 64 14.28 -3.87 -11.55
N ASP A 65 15.00 -2.83 -11.92
CA ASP A 65 16.11 -2.92 -12.85
C ASP A 65 17.42 -3.39 -12.19
N ASN A 66 17.42 -3.54 -10.86
CA ASN A 66 18.56 -4.04 -10.11
C ASN A 66 18.41 -5.55 -9.86
N ARG A 67 19.40 -6.33 -10.30
CA ARG A 67 19.44 -7.80 -10.14
C ARG A 67 19.54 -8.29 -8.70
N PHE A 68 19.99 -7.44 -7.77
CA PHE A 68 20.11 -7.79 -6.34
C PHE A 68 18.83 -7.61 -5.56
N ALA A 69 17.91 -6.80 -6.06
CA ALA A 69 16.67 -6.50 -5.35
C ALA A 69 15.58 -7.53 -5.68
N PRO A 70 14.92 -8.12 -4.68
CA PRO A 70 13.87 -9.10 -4.92
C PRO A 70 12.68 -8.46 -5.65
N ARG A 71 12.14 -9.20 -6.62
CA ARG A 71 10.88 -8.87 -7.29
C ARG A 71 9.75 -9.51 -6.54
N LYS A 72 8.85 -8.70 -6.04
CA LYS A 72 7.76 -9.12 -5.16
C LYS A 72 6.48 -9.38 -5.95
N ARG A 73 5.79 -10.46 -5.61
CA ARG A 73 4.43 -10.80 -6.02
C ARG A 73 3.62 -11.08 -4.77
N VAL A 74 2.49 -10.42 -4.60
CA VAL A 74 1.60 -10.69 -3.47
C VAL A 74 0.19 -10.85 -3.97
N LEU A 75 -0.51 -11.88 -3.51
CA LEU A 75 -1.96 -11.99 -3.62
C LEU A 75 -2.58 -11.71 -2.26
N VAL A 76 -3.72 -11.03 -2.26
CA VAL A 76 -4.49 -10.75 -1.04
C VAL A 76 -5.95 -11.07 -1.25
N LEU A 77 -6.59 -11.61 -0.21
CA LEU A 77 -8.01 -11.93 -0.20
C LEU A 77 -8.55 -11.83 1.23
N GLY A 78 -9.71 -11.19 1.41
CA GLY A 78 -10.37 -11.17 2.72
C GLY A 78 -11.53 -10.20 2.84
N PRO A 79 -12.25 -10.24 3.97
CA PRO A 79 -13.37 -9.36 4.24
C PRO A 79 -12.93 -7.91 4.48
N THR A 80 -13.83 -7.00 4.11
CA THR A 80 -13.68 -5.55 4.31
C THR A 80 -14.97 -4.98 4.87
N LEU A 81 -14.87 -4.28 5.98
CA LEU A 81 -15.93 -3.45 6.54
C LEU A 81 -15.82 -2.05 5.95
N ARG A 82 -16.91 -1.56 5.39
CA ARG A 82 -17.01 -0.24 4.78
C ARG A 82 -17.86 0.66 5.64
N PHE A 83 -17.30 1.74 6.14
CA PHE A 83 -17.97 2.63 7.08
C PHE A 83 -18.71 3.79 6.38
N LYS A 84 -19.73 4.32 7.06
CA LYS A 84 -20.49 5.49 6.62
C LYS A 84 -19.64 6.74 6.83
N ILE A 85 -19.16 7.31 5.72
CA ILE A 85 -18.48 8.61 5.67
C ILE A 85 -19.21 9.46 4.64
N ALA A 86 -19.36 10.75 4.90
CA ALA A 86 -20.00 11.68 3.95
C ALA A 86 -19.31 11.62 2.57
N PRO A 87 -20.07 11.50 1.46
CA PRO A 87 -19.49 11.50 0.12
C PRO A 87 -18.73 12.81 -0.18
N PRO A 88 -17.61 12.74 -0.93
CA PRO A 88 -17.02 11.56 -1.59
C PRO A 88 -16.07 10.75 -0.68
N GLY A 89 -16.27 10.79 0.63
CA GLY A 89 -15.44 10.10 1.62
C GLY A 89 -15.67 8.60 1.69
N PHE A 90 -14.71 7.92 2.30
CA PHE A 90 -14.78 6.51 2.65
C PHE A 90 -13.83 6.18 3.81
N LEU A 91 -14.15 5.12 4.52
CA LEU A 91 -13.28 4.41 5.45
C LEU A 91 -13.56 2.92 5.26
N ASP A 92 -12.57 2.20 4.81
CA ASP A 92 -12.61 0.77 4.55
C ASP A 92 -11.55 0.08 5.42
N VAL A 93 -11.95 -0.91 6.22
CA VAL A 93 -11.05 -1.68 7.10
C VAL A 93 -11.14 -3.15 6.69
N SER A 94 -10.01 -3.75 6.39
CA SER A 94 -9.90 -5.09 5.82
C SER A 94 -9.02 -5.99 6.68
N LEU A 95 -9.46 -7.22 6.88
CA LEU A 95 -8.61 -8.31 7.36
C LEU A 95 -8.35 -9.24 6.19
N LEU A 96 -7.11 -9.26 5.71
CA LEU A 96 -6.72 -9.97 4.50
C LEU A 96 -5.80 -11.13 4.84
N MET A 97 -5.92 -12.22 4.11
CA MET A 97 -4.86 -13.23 3.99
C MET A 97 -4.00 -12.84 2.79
N ALA A 98 -2.71 -12.78 3.00
CA ALA A 98 -1.72 -12.49 1.98
C ALA A 98 -0.83 -13.71 1.70
N LYS A 99 -0.46 -13.88 0.45
CA LYS A 99 0.55 -14.86 0.02
C LYS A 99 1.56 -14.14 -0.85
N GLU A 100 2.82 -14.24 -0.47
CA GLU A 100 3.93 -13.54 -1.13
C GLU A 100 4.90 -14.52 -1.75
N TRP A 101 5.43 -14.14 -2.92
CA TRP A 101 6.54 -14.79 -3.60
C TRP A 101 7.55 -13.72 -4.00
N ASN A 102 8.82 -14.00 -3.74
CA ASN A 102 9.92 -13.13 -4.12
C ASN A 102 10.85 -13.86 -5.09
N HIS A 103 11.21 -13.18 -6.17
CA HIS A 103 12.25 -13.61 -7.08
C HIS A 103 13.55 -12.90 -6.73
N CYS A 104 14.62 -13.64 -6.64
CA CYS A 104 15.96 -13.13 -6.42
C CYS A 104 16.92 -13.71 -7.45
N GLY A 105 17.56 -12.83 -8.22
CA GLY A 105 18.37 -13.22 -9.38
C GLY A 105 19.75 -13.77 -9.08
N LEU A 106 20.19 -13.87 -7.82
CA LEU A 106 21.55 -14.24 -7.45
C LEU A 106 21.62 -15.24 -6.27
N PRO A 107 22.61 -16.13 -6.25
CA PRO A 107 22.93 -16.89 -5.04
C PRO A 107 23.31 -15.96 -3.88
N PRO A 108 22.93 -16.27 -2.63
CA PRO A 108 22.24 -17.49 -2.16
C PRO A 108 20.71 -17.44 -2.30
N CYS A 109 20.14 -16.39 -2.84
CA CYS A 109 18.70 -16.23 -3.01
C CYS A 109 18.07 -17.16 -4.05
N LYS A 110 18.84 -17.91 -4.79
CA LYS A 110 18.33 -18.86 -5.76
C LYS A 110 17.82 -20.09 -5.02
N ALA A 111 16.52 -20.35 -5.15
CA ALA A 111 15.91 -21.52 -4.53
C ALA A 111 16.57 -22.82 -5.01
N PRO A 112 16.64 -23.86 -4.16
CA PRO A 112 17.03 -25.19 -4.60
C PRO A 112 16.17 -25.67 -5.77
N GLY A 113 16.77 -26.23 -6.80
CA GLY A 113 16.03 -26.80 -7.92
C GLY A 113 15.76 -25.83 -9.09
N ASN A 114 16.42 -24.69 -9.17
CA ASN A 114 16.23 -23.67 -10.23
C ASN A 114 14.91 -22.91 -10.21
N GLU A 115 14.19 -22.91 -9.11
CA GLU A 115 13.00 -22.08 -8.97
C GLU A 115 13.39 -20.60 -8.87
N ASP A 116 12.74 -19.78 -9.69
CA ASP A 116 12.99 -18.35 -9.72
C ASP A 116 12.28 -17.59 -8.59
N TYR A 117 11.39 -18.26 -7.83
CA TYR A 117 10.58 -17.65 -6.78
C TYR A 117 10.67 -18.41 -5.46
N ILE A 118 10.82 -17.67 -4.39
CA ILE A 118 10.71 -18.16 -3.02
C ILE A 118 9.34 -17.76 -2.50
N GLY A 119 8.54 -18.74 -2.07
CA GLY A 119 7.23 -18.52 -1.46
C GLY A 119 7.35 -18.39 0.04
N PHE A 120 6.77 -17.35 0.62
CA PHE A 120 6.58 -17.22 2.06
C PHE A 120 5.33 -17.96 2.52
N ASP A 121 5.17 -18.18 3.81
CA ASP A 121 3.92 -18.66 4.37
C ASP A 121 2.78 -17.67 4.09
N ALA A 122 1.55 -18.17 4.05
CA ALA A 122 0.40 -17.29 4.04
C ALA A 122 0.28 -16.58 5.40
N TYR A 123 0.03 -15.26 5.37
CA TYR A 123 0.02 -14.46 6.57
C TYR A 123 -1.18 -13.50 6.60
N PRO A 124 -1.73 -13.20 7.78
CA PRO A 124 -2.76 -12.18 7.92
C PRO A 124 -2.17 -10.79 7.70
N MET A 125 -3.00 -9.89 7.19
CA MET A 125 -2.68 -8.47 7.02
C MET A 125 -3.90 -7.64 7.41
N LEU A 126 -3.72 -6.73 8.36
CA LEU A 126 -4.70 -5.70 8.67
C LEU A 126 -4.44 -4.49 7.76
N HIS A 127 -5.46 -4.07 7.03
CA HIS A 127 -5.37 -2.93 6.13
C HIS A 127 -6.53 -1.97 6.37
N ALA A 128 -6.25 -0.67 6.42
CA ALA A 128 -7.30 0.34 6.34
C ALA A 128 -6.94 1.41 5.32
N ALA A 129 -7.96 1.93 4.64
CA ALA A 129 -7.83 3.06 3.73
C ALA A 129 -8.96 4.04 3.96
N TRP A 130 -8.65 5.32 3.91
CA TRP A 130 -9.63 6.36 4.21
C TRP A 130 -9.47 7.59 3.32
N ARG A 131 -10.58 8.29 3.18
CA ARG A 131 -10.69 9.66 2.71
C ARG A 131 -11.82 10.32 3.46
N VAL A 132 -11.51 11.29 4.30
CA VAL A 132 -12.48 12.07 5.09
C VAL A 132 -12.47 13.49 4.57
N PRO A 133 -13.50 13.93 3.83
CA PRO A 133 -13.63 15.32 3.38
C PRO A 133 -14.14 16.22 4.50
N PHE A 134 -13.65 17.44 4.54
CA PHE A 134 -14.12 18.51 5.42
C PHE A 134 -13.76 19.88 4.81
N ALA A 135 -14.13 20.97 5.47
CA ALA A 135 -13.75 22.31 5.07
C ALA A 135 -12.90 22.99 6.15
N LEU A 136 -11.88 23.72 5.74
CA LEU A 136 -11.04 24.52 6.60
C LEU A 136 -11.01 25.96 6.07
N GLY A 137 -11.60 26.91 6.80
CA GLY A 137 -11.67 28.31 6.35
C GLY A 137 -12.39 28.46 4.99
N GLY A 138 -13.39 27.63 4.69
CA GLY A 138 -14.08 27.62 3.39
C GLY A 138 -13.37 26.88 2.27
N VAL A 139 -12.12 26.45 2.46
CA VAL A 139 -11.38 25.64 1.48
C VAL A 139 -11.74 24.17 1.67
N PRO A 140 -12.14 23.43 0.61
CA PRO A 140 -12.35 22.00 0.69
C PRO A 140 -11.02 21.29 0.97
N VAL A 141 -11.02 20.47 2.01
CA VAL A 141 -9.86 19.70 2.47
C VAL A 141 -10.25 18.24 2.61
N ARG A 142 -9.30 17.35 2.45
CA ARG A 142 -9.50 15.93 2.74
C ARG A 142 -8.30 15.35 3.50
N PHE A 143 -8.59 14.61 4.55
CA PHE A 143 -7.63 13.76 5.22
C PHE A 143 -7.72 12.38 4.59
N GLU A 144 -6.66 11.92 3.97
CA GLU A 144 -6.66 10.64 3.26
C GLU A 144 -5.40 9.85 3.53
N GLY A 145 -5.49 8.54 3.34
CA GLY A 145 -4.34 7.68 3.53
C GLY A 145 -4.71 6.21 3.58
N PHE A 146 -3.73 5.43 3.97
CA PHE A 146 -3.88 4.02 4.29
C PHE A 146 -2.83 3.60 5.30
N PHE A 147 -3.10 2.47 5.97
CA PHE A 147 -2.07 1.67 6.61
C PHE A 147 -2.21 0.20 6.22
N ALA A 148 -1.12 -0.51 6.31
CA ALA A 148 -1.05 -1.96 6.19
C ALA A 148 -0.13 -2.50 7.28
N HIS A 149 -0.63 -3.43 8.07
CA HIS A 149 0.14 -4.20 9.04
C HIS A 149 0.15 -5.65 8.57
N ALA A 150 1.28 -6.08 8.03
CA ALA A 150 1.53 -7.47 7.65
C ALA A 150 2.16 -8.21 8.82
N PHE A 151 1.55 -9.32 9.22
CA PHE A 151 2.10 -10.16 10.28
C PHE A 151 3.26 -11.02 9.77
N ARG A 152 3.86 -11.81 10.66
CA ARG A 152 4.99 -12.70 10.33
C ARG A 152 4.62 -13.64 9.19
N ARG A 153 5.61 -13.92 8.31
CA ARG A 153 5.40 -14.69 7.07
C ARG A 153 6.40 -15.83 6.86
N GLY A 154 6.93 -16.38 7.96
CA GLY A 154 7.88 -17.48 7.92
C GLY A 154 9.32 -17.00 7.81
N GLU A 155 10.12 -17.69 7.02
CA GLU A 155 11.54 -17.42 6.83
C GLU A 155 11.85 -16.96 5.41
N ASP A 156 12.89 -16.18 5.26
CA ASP A 156 13.42 -15.80 3.95
C ASP A 156 14.32 -16.91 3.38
N TYR A 157 14.87 -16.65 2.19
CA TYR A 157 15.79 -17.57 1.51
C TYR A 157 17.10 -17.83 2.26
N THR A 158 17.39 -17.09 3.33
CA THR A 158 18.58 -17.32 4.18
C THR A 158 18.24 -18.07 5.46
N GLY A 159 16.97 -18.48 5.63
CA GLY A 159 16.47 -19.10 6.87
C GLY A 159 16.27 -18.10 8.01
N ARG A 160 16.24 -16.79 7.72
CA ARG A 160 15.97 -15.78 8.74
C ARG A 160 14.46 -15.53 8.85
N PRO A 161 13.95 -15.44 10.08
CA PRO A 161 12.55 -15.07 10.30
C PRO A 161 12.22 -13.72 9.66
N VAL A 162 11.13 -13.66 8.89
CA VAL A 162 10.59 -12.43 8.34
C VAL A 162 9.53 -11.90 9.30
N GLY A 163 9.86 -10.79 9.91
CA GLY A 163 9.05 -10.17 10.95
C GLY A 163 7.80 -9.47 10.44
N GLU A 164 7.11 -8.83 11.37
CA GLU A 164 5.97 -7.98 11.07
C GLU A 164 6.42 -6.70 10.37
N GLU A 165 5.60 -6.23 9.44
CA GLU A 165 5.84 -5.00 8.67
C GLU A 165 4.67 -4.05 8.87
N PHE A 166 4.92 -2.80 9.18
CA PHE A 166 3.91 -1.75 9.28
C PHE A 166 4.22 -0.62 8.33
N LEU A 167 3.29 -0.30 7.45
CA LEU A 167 3.36 0.85 6.55
C LEU A 167 2.12 1.72 6.74
N MET A 168 2.32 3.00 7.03
CA MET A 168 1.28 4.02 7.02
C MET A 168 1.70 5.18 6.12
N ARG A 169 0.78 5.61 5.27
CA ARG A 169 0.89 6.86 4.50
C ARG A 169 -0.37 7.67 4.70
N THR A 170 -0.21 8.91 5.12
CA THR A 170 -1.33 9.81 5.35
C THR A 170 -1.04 11.17 4.75
N ALA A 171 -2.08 11.89 4.34
CA ALA A 171 -1.94 13.24 3.79
C ALA A 171 -3.16 14.11 4.13
N LEU A 172 -2.89 15.37 4.38
CA LEU A 172 -3.89 16.44 4.42
C LEU A 172 -3.80 17.21 3.10
N MET A 173 -4.86 17.13 2.30
CA MET A 173 -4.90 17.64 0.93
C MET A 173 -5.94 18.75 0.81
N ALA A 174 -5.55 19.92 0.35
CA ALA A 174 -6.45 21.03 0.06
C ALA A 174 -6.75 21.10 -1.44
N ASP A 175 -8.00 21.37 -1.80
CA ASP A 175 -8.39 21.67 -3.19
C ASP A 175 -8.00 23.12 -3.54
N VAL A 176 -6.73 23.28 -3.94
CA VAL A 176 -6.21 24.59 -4.31
C VAL A 176 -6.79 25.10 -5.65
N GLY A 177 -7.27 24.19 -6.50
CA GLY A 177 -7.99 24.55 -7.71
C GLY A 177 -9.30 25.26 -7.38
N ALA A 178 -10.09 24.68 -6.48
CA ALA A 178 -11.34 25.32 -6.01
C ALA A 178 -11.06 26.64 -5.27
N ALA A 179 -10.05 26.68 -4.41
CA ALA A 179 -9.67 27.89 -3.70
C ALA A 179 -9.22 29.03 -4.63
N ALA A 180 -8.65 28.70 -5.79
CA ALA A 180 -8.27 29.65 -6.83
C ALA A 180 -9.39 29.95 -7.85
N GLY A 181 -10.64 29.51 -7.59
CA GLY A 181 -11.78 29.75 -8.48
C GLY A 181 -11.81 28.89 -9.75
N SER A 182 -10.98 27.83 -9.79
CA SER A 182 -10.98 26.85 -10.87
C SER A 182 -11.98 25.70 -10.59
N THR A 183 -12.07 24.74 -11.51
CA THR A 183 -12.97 23.59 -11.36
C THR A 183 -12.65 22.81 -10.08
N PRO A 184 -13.62 22.63 -9.17
CA PRO A 184 -13.42 21.86 -7.94
C PRO A 184 -13.02 20.41 -8.22
N ASN A 185 -12.29 19.83 -7.26
CA ASN A 185 -11.82 18.43 -7.29
C ASN A 185 -10.82 18.09 -8.41
N ARG A 186 -10.20 19.10 -9.01
CA ARG A 186 -9.21 18.92 -10.08
C ARG A 186 -7.78 18.94 -9.59
N PHE A 187 -7.42 19.93 -8.77
CA PHE A 187 -6.04 20.11 -8.34
C PHE A 187 -5.91 20.24 -6.83
N PHE A 188 -5.20 19.30 -6.25
CA PHE A 188 -4.95 19.23 -4.81
C PHE A 188 -3.46 19.38 -4.52
N MET A 189 -3.16 20.12 -3.46
CA MET A 189 -1.83 20.15 -2.85
C MET A 189 -1.96 19.83 -1.36
N GLY A 190 -0.90 19.30 -0.78
CA GLY A 190 -0.95 18.94 0.62
C GLY A 190 0.36 18.46 1.20
N VAL A 191 0.31 18.23 2.50
CA VAL A 191 1.41 17.66 3.28
C VAL A 191 0.99 16.28 3.77
N GLY A 192 1.94 15.40 3.87
CA GLY A 192 1.70 14.05 4.33
C GLY A 192 2.84 13.52 5.16
N TYR A 193 2.69 12.28 5.55
CA TYR A 193 3.64 11.58 6.38
C TYR A 193 3.69 10.11 6.02
N GLU A 194 4.90 9.57 5.90
CA GLU A 194 5.15 8.15 5.75
C GLU A 194 5.84 7.61 7.01
N LEU A 195 5.21 6.61 7.60
CA LEU A 195 5.80 5.80 8.66
C LEU A 195 5.87 4.36 8.14
N TRP A 196 7.09 3.85 8.01
CA TRP A 196 7.32 2.48 7.59
C TRP A 196 8.27 1.82 8.59
N ARG A 197 7.83 0.74 9.22
CA ARG A 197 8.59 -0.03 10.19
C ARG A 197 8.87 -1.42 9.63
N ASN A 198 10.07 -1.90 9.86
CA ASN A 198 10.52 -3.23 9.44
C ASN A 198 10.23 -3.48 7.95
N LYS A 199 10.69 -2.60 7.07
CA LYS A 199 10.47 -2.73 5.62
C LYS A 199 10.76 -4.13 5.13
N PHE A 200 9.76 -4.70 4.43
CA PHE A 200 9.83 -6.05 3.90
C PHE A 200 9.97 -7.15 4.97
N GLY A 201 9.59 -6.84 6.23
CA GLY A 201 9.72 -7.76 7.36
C GLY A 201 11.14 -7.90 7.90
N ASN A 202 12.08 -7.08 7.42
CA ASN A 202 13.43 -7.03 7.95
C ASN A 202 13.43 -6.33 9.31
N GLN A 203 14.16 -6.88 10.26
CA GLN A 203 14.29 -6.34 11.62
C GLN A 203 15.77 -6.09 11.92
N ASP A 204 16.02 -5.11 12.80
CA ASP A 204 17.36 -4.82 13.34
C ASP A 204 18.44 -4.54 12.29
N MET A 205 18.03 -3.98 11.13
CA MET A 205 18.93 -3.59 10.05
C MET A 205 18.85 -2.09 9.79
N PRO A 206 19.96 -1.43 9.42
CA PRO A 206 19.91 -0.04 8.97
C PRO A 206 18.97 0.17 7.78
N GLY A 207 18.19 1.27 7.78
CA GLY A 207 17.34 1.65 6.65
C GLY A 207 15.99 0.90 6.54
N VAL A 208 15.67 -0.01 7.48
CA VAL A 208 14.38 -0.73 7.48
C VAL A 208 13.22 0.13 7.98
N ASP A 209 13.51 1.23 8.63
CA ASP A 209 12.52 2.17 9.11
C ASP A 209 12.56 3.48 8.32
N THR A 210 11.38 3.97 7.96
CA THR A 210 11.21 5.32 7.39
C THR A 210 10.24 6.11 8.26
N ASN A 211 10.60 7.38 8.47
CA ASN A 211 9.82 8.32 9.24
C ASN A 211 9.99 9.69 8.56
N THR A 212 9.15 10.00 7.56
CA THR A 212 9.42 11.08 6.62
C THR A 212 8.18 11.91 6.32
N PRO A 213 8.23 13.24 6.49
CA PRO A 213 7.23 14.14 5.94
C PRO A 213 7.30 14.12 4.42
N THR A 214 6.14 14.30 3.77
CA THR A 214 6.00 14.27 2.32
C THR A 214 5.19 15.46 1.82
N LEU A 215 5.49 15.93 0.62
CA LEU A 215 4.70 16.90 -0.11
C LEU A 215 3.93 16.20 -1.22
N HIS A 216 2.68 16.59 -1.42
CA HIS A 216 1.81 16.00 -2.41
C HIS A 216 1.25 17.05 -3.35
N ALA A 217 1.26 16.73 -4.64
CA ALA A 217 0.47 17.41 -5.66
C ALA A 217 -0.30 16.36 -6.44
N ARG A 218 -1.59 16.58 -6.69
CA ARG A 218 -2.44 15.63 -7.40
C ARG A 218 -3.35 16.32 -8.37
N TRP A 219 -3.35 15.86 -9.60
CA TRP A 219 -4.22 16.31 -10.65
C TRP A 219 -5.22 15.21 -11.04
N HIS A 220 -6.51 15.57 -11.14
CA HIS A 220 -7.57 14.71 -11.64
C HIS A 220 -8.03 15.20 -13.01
N PHE A 221 -8.05 14.32 -13.99
CA PHE A 221 -8.48 14.58 -15.36
C PHE A 221 -9.97 14.36 -15.53
#